data_52eea37ccb2cd6459317403bd7582c77
#
_entry.id   52eea37ccb2cd6459317403bd7582c77
#
_cell.length_a   1.000
_cell.length_b   1.000
_cell.length_c   1.000
_cell.angle_alpha   90.00
_cell.angle_beta   90.00
_cell.angle_gamma   90.00
#
_symmetry.space_group_name_H-M   'P 1'
#
loop_
_entity.id
_entity.type
_entity.pdbx_description
1 polymer ?
#
loop_
_entity_poly.entity_id
_entity_poly.type
_entity_poly.pdbx_seq_one_letter_code
_entity_poly.pdbx_strand_id
1 'polypeptide(L)'
;MNPTIRHITFDCTGDPYDLATFWSAMLGNPLADDDKPGDPEALIADPAGGPGLLFVRVTEGKTAKNRLHFDLEPTGRTRAQEVARAIELGAREVADHTRPDGGGWVTMADPEGNEFCIERGELD
;
A
#
# COMPACT_ATOMS: atom_id res chain seq x y z
N MET A 1 9.82 18.52 23.77
CA MET A 1 9.32 17.18 23.34
C MET A 1 9.05 17.18 21.86
N ASN A 2 9.23 16.05 21.22
CA ASN A 2 9.11 15.94 19.78
C ASN A 2 7.73 15.42 19.36
N PRO A 3 7.22 15.83 18.21
CA PRO A 3 5.98 15.25 17.67
C PRO A 3 6.20 13.82 17.18
N THR A 4 5.11 13.10 17.00
CA THR A 4 5.10 11.77 16.39
C THR A 4 4.29 11.81 15.09
N ILE A 5 4.51 10.83 14.21
CA ILE A 5 3.70 10.66 12.99
C ILE A 5 2.43 9.92 13.39
N ARG A 6 1.29 10.59 13.29
CA ARG A 6 -0.01 9.98 13.57
C ARG A 6 -0.54 9.18 12.40
N HIS A 7 -0.53 9.79 11.22
CA HIS A 7 -1.01 9.16 9.98
C HIS A 7 -0.04 9.39 8.85
N ILE A 8 -0.02 8.45 7.92
CA ILE A 8 0.44 8.65 6.55
C ILE A 8 -0.84 8.71 5.72
N THR A 9 -1.06 9.81 5.02
CA THR A 9 -2.33 10.06 4.34
C THR A 9 -2.18 9.90 2.84
N PHE A 10 -3.09 9.13 2.24
CA PHE A 10 -3.21 8.94 0.80
C PHE A 10 -4.41 9.72 0.31
N ASP A 11 -4.19 10.60 -0.64
CA ASP A 11 -5.28 11.23 -1.39
C ASP A 11 -5.75 10.28 -2.49
N CYS A 12 -7.05 10.17 -2.68
CA CYS A 12 -7.62 9.33 -3.73
C CYS A 12 -8.84 9.98 -4.36
N THR A 13 -9.07 9.72 -5.63
CA THR A 13 -10.24 10.26 -6.34
C THR A 13 -11.41 9.30 -6.31
N GLY A 14 -11.16 8.01 -6.10
CA GLY A 14 -12.19 7.00 -5.91
C GLY A 14 -12.68 6.93 -4.48
N ASP A 15 -13.26 5.79 -4.13
CA ASP A 15 -13.77 5.54 -2.78
C ASP A 15 -12.62 5.25 -1.82
N PRO A 16 -12.38 6.07 -0.78
CA PRO A 16 -11.34 5.79 0.21
C PRO A 16 -11.48 4.40 0.85
N TYR A 17 -12.70 3.92 1.06
CA TYR A 17 -12.92 2.59 1.60
C TYR A 17 -12.33 1.50 0.70
N ASP A 18 -12.47 1.61 -0.62
CA ASP A 18 -11.93 0.62 -1.55
C ASP A 18 -10.40 0.60 -1.52
N LEU A 19 -9.76 1.77 -1.50
CA LEU A 19 -8.30 1.85 -1.40
C LEU A 19 -7.81 1.34 -0.05
N ALA A 20 -8.50 1.69 1.02
CA ALA A 20 -8.19 1.18 2.36
C ALA A 20 -8.35 -0.35 2.44
N THR A 21 -9.37 -0.91 1.78
CA THR A 21 -9.58 -2.36 1.73
C THR A 21 -8.39 -3.06 1.07
N PHE A 22 -7.87 -2.51 -0.02
CA PHE A 22 -6.66 -3.04 -0.67
C PHE A 22 -5.48 -3.07 0.31
N TRP A 23 -5.18 -1.93 0.94
CA TRP A 23 -4.02 -1.83 1.85
C TRP A 23 -4.22 -2.63 3.14
N SER A 24 -5.45 -2.72 3.64
CA SER A 24 -5.77 -3.60 4.77
C SER A 24 -5.43 -5.05 4.45
N ALA A 25 -5.80 -5.52 3.26
CA ALA A 25 -5.50 -6.88 2.82
C ALA A 25 -3.99 -7.08 2.59
N MET A 26 -3.32 -6.11 1.98
CA MET A 26 -1.87 -6.20 1.73
C MET A 26 -1.06 -6.31 3.02
N LEU A 27 -1.38 -5.48 4.01
CA LEU A 27 -0.59 -5.35 5.23
C LEU A 27 -1.09 -6.22 6.37
N GLY A 28 -2.31 -6.74 6.26
CA GLY A 28 -2.93 -7.50 7.34
C GLY A 28 -3.37 -6.64 8.52
N ASN A 29 -3.51 -5.34 8.33
CA ASN A 29 -3.94 -4.40 9.36
C ASN A 29 -5.43 -4.10 9.22
N PRO A 30 -6.20 -3.99 10.32
CA PRO A 30 -7.64 -3.87 10.24
C PRO A 30 -8.12 -2.48 9.80
N LEU A 31 -9.22 -2.47 9.03
CA LEU A 31 -10.01 -1.27 8.81
C LEU A 31 -10.68 -0.83 10.11
N ALA A 32 -10.88 0.48 10.29
CA ALA A 32 -11.67 0.99 11.41
C ALA A 32 -13.11 0.51 11.31
N ASP A 33 -13.71 0.13 12.45
CA ASP A 33 -15.02 -0.51 12.50
C ASP A 33 -16.16 0.37 11.99
N ASP A 34 -16.01 1.69 12.08
CA ASP A 34 -17.02 2.66 11.67
C ASP A 34 -16.85 3.15 10.22
N ASP A 35 -15.81 2.71 9.51
CA ASP A 35 -15.63 3.05 8.10
C ASP A 35 -16.54 2.22 7.21
N LYS A 36 -17.11 2.87 6.19
CA LYS A 36 -18.09 2.28 5.27
C LYS A 36 -17.81 2.72 3.83
N PRO A 37 -18.23 1.90 2.84
CA PRO A 37 -18.20 2.35 1.45
C PRO A 37 -18.90 3.69 1.28
N GLY A 38 -18.28 4.59 0.53
CA GLY A 38 -18.80 5.91 0.24
C GLY A 38 -18.42 7.01 1.23
N ASP A 39 -17.85 6.67 2.38
CA ASP A 39 -17.38 7.67 3.34
C ASP A 39 -16.25 8.52 2.73
N PRO A 40 -16.14 9.81 3.14
CA PRO A 40 -15.11 10.70 2.58
C PRO A 40 -13.69 10.35 3.02
N GLU A 41 -13.53 9.50 4.00
CA GLU A 41 -12.22 8.98 4.43
C GLU A 41 -12.33 7.61 5.06
N ALA A 42 -11.21 6.89 5.12
CA ALA A 42 -11.11 5.58 5.74
C ALA A 42 -9.74 5.45 6.42
N LEU A 43 -9.67 4.67 7.49
CA LEU A 43 -8.46 4.52 8.30
C LEU A 43 -8.11 3.05 8.50
N ILE A 44 -6.82 2.77 8.37
CA ILE A 44 -6.23 1.49 8.79
C ILE A 44 -5.32 1.78 9.97
N ALA A 45 -5.56 1.12 11.10
CA ALA A 45 -4.68 1.23 12.25
C ALA A 45 -3.53 0.21 12.16
N ASP A 46 -2.38 0.56 12.73
CA ASP A 46 -1.29 -0.40 12.93
C ASP A 46 -1.39 -0.93 14.36
N PRO A 47 -1.73 -2.23 14.54
CA PRO A 47 -1.82 -2.81 15.89
C PRO A 47 -0.51 -2.79 16.66
N ALA A 48 0.63 -2.71 15.96
CA ALA A 48 1.95 -2.62 16.58
C ALA A 48 2.28 -1.21 17.09
N GLY A 49 1.38 -0.23 16.90
CA GLY A 49 1.55 1.13 17.40
C GLY A 49 2.28 2.08 16.45
N GLY A 50 2.52 1.68 15.22
CA GLY A 50 3.05 2.56 14.18
C GLY A 50 1.99 3.54 13.67
N PRO A 51 2.36 4.43 12.72
CA PRO A 51 1.40 5.37 12.15
C PRO A 51 0.26 4.64 11.42
N GLY A 52 -0.96 5.17 11.54
CA GLY A 52 -2.08 4.68 10.75
C GLY A 52 -1.97 5.14 9.31
N LEU A 53 -2.69 4.47 8.42
CA LEU A 53 -2.87 4.91 7.04
C LEU A 53 -4.26 5.51 6.90
N LEU A 54 -4.32 6.78 6.51
CA LEU A 54 -5.58 7.49 6.30
C LEU A 54 -5.76 7.70 4.79
N PHE A 55 -6.95 7.42 4.31
CA PHE A 55 -7.30 7.57 2.89
C PHE A 55 -8.39 8.62 2.78
N VAL A 56 -8.14 9.68 2.01
CA VAL A 56 -9.01 10.85 1.95
C VAL A 56 -9.41 11.13 0.50
N ARG A 57 -10.71 11.33 0.28
CA ARG A 57 -11.20 11.68 -1.05
C ARG A 57 -10.81 13.11 -1.41
N VAL A 58 -10.24 13.26 -2.60
CA VAL A 58 -9.88 14.54 -3.19
C VAL A 58 -10.42 14.61 -4.62
N THR A 59 -10.41 15.80 -5.22
CA THR A 59 -10.85 15.99 -6.60
C THR A 59 -9.70 15.90 -7.60
N GLU A 60 -8.45 16.10 -7.14
CA GLU A 60 -7.27 16.10 -8.00
C GLU A 60 -6.73 14.68 -8.17
N GLY A 61 -6.65 14.20 -9.41
CA GLY A 61 -6.03 12.92 -9.72
C GLY A 61 -4.51 12.97 -9.64
N LYS A 62 -3.91 11.79 -9.58
CA LYS A 62 -2.46 11.64 -9.59
C LYS A 62 -1.92 11.92 -10.99
N THR A 63 -0.94 12.82 -11.11
CA THR A 63 -0.34 13.23 -12.40
C THR A 63 1.15 12.94 -12.51
N ALA A 64 1.82 12.59 -11.41
CA ALA A 64 3.24 12.32 -11.38
C ALA A 64 3.54 11.14 -10.47
N LYS A 65 4.76 10.59 -10.59
CA LYS A 65 5.22 9.52 -9.69
C LYS A 65 5.18 9.99 -8.24
N ASN A 66 4.79 9.11 -7.33
CA ASN A 66 4.82 9.38 -5.89
C ASN A 66 6.26 9.68 -5.44
N ARG A 67 6.41 10.69 -4.62
CA ARG A 67 7.70 11.00 -4.00
C ARG A 67 7.92 10.22 -2.70
N LEU A 68 6.83 9.80 -2.04
CA LEU A 68 6.85 8.84 -0.94
C LEU A 68 6.27 7.54 -1.46
N HIS A 69 6.97 6.43 -1.27
CA HIS A 69 6.47 5.10 -1.64
C HIS A 69 6.87 4.08 -0.58
N PHE A 70 6.03 3.07 -0.40
CA PHE A 70 6.33 1.99 0.51
C PHE A 70 7.23 0.95 -0.16
N ASP A 71 8.20 0.45 0.59
CA ASP A 71 8.99 -0.73 0.21
C ASP A 71 8.56 -1.87 1.12
N LEU A 72 7.93 -2.90 0.57
CA LEU A 72 7.37 -4.00 1.32
C LEU A 72 8.32 -5.19 1.27
N GLU A 73 8.61 -5.77 2.42
CA GLU A 73 9.36 -7.02 2.52
C GLU A 73 8.36 -8.16 2.73
N PRO A 74 8.26 -9.12 1.79
CA PRO A 74 7.37 -10.26 1.96
C PRO A 74 7.73 -11.10 3.18
N THR A 75 6.72 -11.57 3.89
CA THR A 75 6.87 -12.50 5.01
C THR A 75 6.03 -13.75 4.72
N GLY A 76 6.65 -14.93 4.80
CA GLY A 76 5.98 -16.19 4.52
C GLY A 76 5.68 -16.44 3.03
N ARG A 77 6.17 -15.59 2.14
CA ARG A 77 6.03 -15.72 0.68
C ARG A 77 7.32 -15.29 0.01
N THR A 78 7.54 -15.77 -1.20
CA THR A 78 8.57 -15.21 -2.08
C THR A 78 8.09 -13.87 -2.65
N ARG A 79 9.02 -13.09 -3.20
CA ARG A 79 8.68 -11.86 -3.92
C ARG A 79 7.65 -12.15 -5.03
N ALA A 80 7.88 -13.19 -5.83
CA ALA A 80 6.98 -13.54 -6.93
C ALA A 80 5.58 -13.88 -6.43
N GLN A 81 5.47 -14.60 -5.33
CA GLN A 81 4.18 -14.92 -4.72
C GLN A 81 3.48 -13.66 -4.21
N GLU A 82 4.23 -12.73 -3.61
CA GLU A 82 3.64 -11.48 -3.11
C GLU A 82 3.19 -10.57 -4.25
N VAL A 83 3.94 -10.53 -5.35
CA VAL A 83 3.52 -9.79 -6.57
C VAL A 83 2.21 -10.37 -7.10
N ALA A 84 2.11 -11.69 -7.23
CA ALA A 84 0.88 -12.33 -7.71
C ALA A 84 -0.30 -12.03 -6.79
N ARG A 85 -0.09 -12.07 -5.48
CA ARG A 85 -1.13 -11.76 -4.50
C ARG A 85 -1.59 -10.31 -4.60
N ALA A 86 -0.64 -9.38 -4.75
CA ALA A 86 -0.96 -7.95 -4.91
C ALA A 86 -1.83 -7.72 -6.15
N ILE A 87 -1.52 -8.40 -7.26
CA ILE A 87 -2.32 -8.29 -8.49
C ILE A 87 -3.74 -8.83 -8.26
N GLU A 88 -3.89 -9.94 -7.57
CA GLU A 88 -5.23 -10.48 -7.23
C GLU A 88 -6.04 -9.49 -6.38
N LEU A 89 -5.38 -8.73 -5.52
CA LEU A 89 -6.03 -7.73 -4.67
C LEU A 89 -6.35 -6.42 -5.40
N GLY A 90 -5.84 -6.21 -6.61
CA GLY A 90 -6.17 -5.03 -7.42
C GLY A 90 -4.98 -4.16 -7.83
N ALA A 91 -3.77 -4.53 -7.47
CA ALA A 91 -2.57 -3.83 -7.92
C ALA A 91 -2.19 -4.22 -9.34
N ARG A 92 -1.29 -3.47 -9.96
CA ARG A 92 -0.65 -3.84 -11.22
C ARG A 92 0.86 -3.71 -11.11
N GLU A 93 1.57 -4.52 -11.90
CA GLU A 93 3.02 -4.42 -12.00
C GLU A 93 3.38 -3.24 -12.91
N VAL A 94 4.33 -2.42 -12.48
CA VAL A 94 4.82 -1.26 -13.25
C VAL A 94 6.16 -1.59 -13.89
N ALA A 95 7.11 -2.11 -13.12
CA ALA A 95 8.45 -2.45 -13.61
C ALA A 95 9.10 -3.50 -12.72
N ASP A 96 9.79 -4.43 -13.35
CA ASP A 96 10.55 -5.47 -12.66
C ASP A 96 12.03 -5.08 -12.65
N HIS A 97 12.56 -4.84 -11.46
CA HIS A 97 13.96 -4.50 -11.24
C HIS A 97 14.71 -5.61 -10.51
N THR A 98 14.23 -6.86 -10.62
CA THR A 98 14.95 -7.99 -10.02
C THR A 98 16.28 -8.22 -10.74
N ARG A 99 17.30 -8.54 -9.96
CA ARG A 99 18.64 -8.79 -10.48
C ARG A 99 18.93 -10.30 -10.51
N PRO A 100 19.89 -10.74 -11.35
CA PRO A 100 20.24 -12.17 -11.43
C PRO A 100 20.71 -12.77 -10.11
N ASP A 101 21.23 -11.95 -9.18
CA ASP A 101 21.66 -12.40 -7.85
C ASP A 101 20.49 -12.59 -6.86
N GLY A 102 19.25 -12.33 -7.30
CA GLY A 102 18.06 -12.39 -6.46
C GLY A 102 17.73 -11.09 -5.74
N GLY A 103 18.59 -10.08 -5.84
CA GLY A 103 18.32 -8.75 -5.30
C GLY A 103 17.34 -7.94 -6.14
N GLY A 104 17.21 -6.66 -5.83
CA GLY A 104 16.30 -5.77 -6.53
C GLY A 104 14.89 -5.79 -5.97
N TRP A 105 13.96 -5.31 -6.77
CA TRP A 105 12.57 -5.14 -6.35
C TRP A 105 11.63 -5.15 -7.55
N VAL A 106 10.33 -5.23 -7.30
CA VAL A 106 9.30 -5.03 -8.32
C VAL A 106 8.49 -3.80 -7.94
N THR A 107 8.40 -2.85 -8.84
CA THR A 107 7.55 -1.67 -8.66
C THR A 107 6.13 -2.00 -9.07
N MET A 108 5.19 -1.75 -8.17
CA MET A 108 3.76 -1.97 -8.34
C MET A 108 3.02 -0.64 -8.28
N ALA A 109 1.77 -0.64 -8.69
CA ALA A 109 0.84 0.46 -8.45
C ALA A 109 -0.40 -0.08 -7.75
N ASP A 110 -0.87 0.64 -6.74
CA ASP A 110 -2.13 0.30 -6.07
C ASP A 110 -3.34 0.68 -6.96
N PRO A 111 -4.58 0.41 -6.55
CA PRO A 111 -5.76 0.69 -7.38
C PRO A 111 -5.93 2.16 -7.78
N GLU A 112 -5.31 3.10 -7.07
CA GLU A 112 -5.32 4.54 -7.41
C GLU A 112 -4.06 4.97 -8.16
N GLY A 113 -3.16 4.04 -8.46
CA GLY A 113 -1.93 4.31 -9.18
C GLY A 113 -0.75 4.71 -8.30
N ASN A 114 -0.87 4.65 -6.98
CA ASN A 114 0.25 4.96 -6.08
C ASN A 114 1.32 3.87 -6.21
N GLU A 115 2.56 4.27 -6.50
CA GLU A 115 3.67 3.34 -6.63
C GLU A 115 4.12 2.83 -5.26
N PHE A 116 4.37 1.52 -5.20
CA PHE A 116 5.02 0.86 -4.08
C PHE A 116 5.92 -0.25 -4.61
N CYS A 117 6.85 -0.72 -3.80
CA CYS A 117 7.81 -1.73 -4.22
C CYS A 117 7.67 -2.98 -3.36
N ILE A 118 7.88 -4.14 -3.99
CA ILE A 118 7.99 -5.41 -3.30
C ILE A 118 9.44 -5.84 -3.38
N GLU A 119 10.08 -5.90 -2.22
CA GLU A 119 11.49 -6.22 -2.07
C GLU A 119 11.70 -7.73 -2.01
N ARG A 120 12.97 -8.15 -1.96
CA ARG A 120 13.33 -9.53 -1.67
C ARG A 120 12.90 -9.89 -0.24
N GLY A 121 12.23 -11.02 -0.09
CA GLY A 121 11.88 -11.56 1.22
C GLY A 121 12.85 -12.66 1.66
N GLU A 122 12.68 -13.17 2.87
CA GLU A 122 13.55 -14.20 3.43
C GLU A 122 13.42 -15.55 2.72
N LEU A 123 12.33 -15.79 2.01
CA LEU A 123 12.13 -17.03 1.24
C LEU A 123 12.69 -16.97 -0.19
N ASP A 124 13.26 -15.84 -0.56
CA ASP A 124 13.88 -15.68 -1.88
C ASP A 124 15.34 -16.14 -1.90
#